data_0aed67e34b181037d66ab3ed4a6188cb
#
_entry.id   0aed67e34b181037d66ab3ed4a6188cb
#
_cell.length_a   1.000
_cell.length_b   1.000
_cell.length_c   1.000
_cell.angle_alpha   90.00
_cell.angle_beta   90.00
_cell.angle_gamma   90.00
#
_symmetry.space_group_name_H-M   'P 1'
#
loop_
_entity.id
_entity.type
_entity.pdbx_description
1 polymer ?
#
loop_
_entity_poly.entity_id
_entity_poly.type
_entity_poly.pdbx_seq_one_letter_code
_entity_poly.pdbx_strand_id
1 'polypeptide(L)'
;MEPVSVIMIILASVLAIILLAFLLGRWMNRWMDRRTLLYQSDLLEKHCAEVQNMYRQTRGWRHDYHDHIQTMKAYLAMGRLEELSDFLGELDKDLLTVDTVIKTGNVMIDAILNSKISLAKAKGIRVDAKAIVPKDLNISISEIDLGLVIGNLMDNAMEACAGIDAEEDRFIRVYIDILKGQLYIYIMNSAVGKRKRIGRVYESTKDGAYHGFGLMRIDKVVDRYHGYLDRQDEEGVFATEVMLPLGGS
;
A
#
# COMPACT_ATOMS: atom_id res chain seq x y z
N MET A 1 11.15 -59.35 -34.10
CA MET A 1 10.12 -58.31 -34.32
C MET A 1 10.37 -57.71 -35.68
N GLU A 2 9.36 -57.65 -36.52
CA GLU A 2 9.52 -57.04 -37.83
C GLU A 2 9.84 -55.53 -37.70
N PRO A 3 10.72 -54.97 -38.52
CA PRO A 3 11.11 -53.54 -38.42
C PRO A 3 9.91 -52.58 -38.49
N VAL A 4 8.83 -52.99 -39.14
CA VAL A 4 7.60 -52.22 -39.26
C VAL A 4 6.88 -52.05 -37.89
N SER A 5 6.88 -53.11 -37.05
CA SER A 5 6.23 -53.06 -35.73
C SER A 5 6.95 -52.11 -34.77
N VAL A 6 8.27 -52.00 -34.84
CA VAL A 6 9.09 -51.08 -34.03
C VAL A 6 8.82 -49.65 -34.43
N ILE A 7 8.75 -49.34 -35.74
CA ILE A 7 8.45 -48.03 -36.26
C ILE A 7 7.02 -47.56 -35.81
N MET A 8 6.04 -48.44 -35.87
CA MET A 8 4.66 -48.13 -35.41
C MET A 8 4.60 -47.83 -33.93
N ILE A 9 5.34 -48.54 -33.07
CA ILE A 9 5.41 -48.27 -31.63
C ILE A 9 6.06 -46.90 -31.35
N ILE A 10 7.14 -46.59 -32.08
CA ILE A 10 7.81 -45.27 -31.93
C ILE A 10 6.86 -44.13 -32.35
N LEU A 11 6.17 -44.26 -33.47
CA LEU A 11 5.20 -43.25 -33.93
C LEU A 11 4.06 -43.09 -32.94
N ALA A 12 3.51 -44.17 -32.41
CA ALA A 12 2.44 -44.09 -31.40
C ALA A 12 2.90 -43.44 -30.10
N SER A 13 4.14 -43.72 -29.65
CA SER A 13 4.69 -43.08 -28.43
C SER A 13 4.95 -41.59 -28.62
N VAL A 14 5.45 -41.18 -29.77
CA VAL A 14 5.63 -39.74 -30.11
C VAL A 14 4.28 -39.01 -30.14
N LEU A 15 3.27 -39.60 -30.77
CA LEU A 15 1.92 -39.05 -30.82
C LEU A 15 1.31 -38.90 -29.42
N ALA A 16 1.49 -39.91 -28.57
CA ALA A 16 1.02 -39.86 -27.17
C ALA A 16 1.71 -38.77 -26.35
N ILE A 17 3.03 -38.57 -26.55
CA ILE A 17 3.78 -37.50 -25.88
C ILE A 17 3.27 -36.10 -26.34
N ILE A 18 3.06 -35.92 -27.64
CA ILE A 18 2.52 -34.65 -28.18
C ILE A 18 1.12 -34.39 -27.61
N LEU A 19 0.25 -35.38 -27.58
CA LEU A 19 -1.09 -35.26 -27.01
C LEU A 19 -1.05 -34.91 -25.52
N LEU A 20 -0.20 -35.58 -24.77
CA LEU A 20 -0.01 -35.29 -23.34
C LEU A 20 0.50 -33.85 -23.10
N ALA A 21 1.50 -33.42 -23.87
CA ALA A 21 2.01 -32.06 -23.81
C ALA A 21 0.93 -31.01 -24.14
N PHE A 22 0.10 -31.29 -25.14
CA PHE A 22 -1.03 -30.42 -25.51
C PHE A 22 -2.08 -30.34 -24.38
N LEU A 23 -2.44 -31.47 -23.77
CA LEU A 23 -3.40 -31.53 -22.66
C LEU A 23 -2.87 -30.80 -21.42
N LEU A 24 -1.60 -31.00 -21.08
CA LEU A 24 -0.93 -30.29 -19.99
C LEU A 24 -0.88 -28.77 -20.25
N GLY A 25 -0.54 -28.36 -21.46
CA GLY A 25 -0.56 -26.94 -21.85
C GLY A 25 -1.95 -26.31 -21.69
N ARG A 26 -3.00 -26.99 -22.17
CA ARG A 26 -4.39 -26.54 -21.99
C ARG A 26 -4.81 -26.49 -20.53
N TRP A 27 -4.41 -27.47 -19.74
CA TRP A 27 -4.69 -27.48 -18.29
C TRP A 27 -3.99 -26.32 -17.57
N MET A 28 -2.71 -26.11 -17.89
CA MET A 28 -1.92 -25.01 -17.30
C MET A 28 -2.47 -23.63 -17.67
N ASN A 29 -2.87 -23.40 -18.94
CA ASN A 29 -3.49 -22.16 -19.36
C ASN A 29 -4.82 -21.92 -18.62
N ARG A 30 -5.68 -22.92 -18.50
CA ARG A 30 -6.94 -22.79 -17.73
C ARG A 30 -6.70 -22.50 -16.27
N TRP A 31 -5.65 -23.06 -15.70
CA TRP A 31 -5.29 -22.82 -14.30
C TRP A 31 -4.76 -21.38 -14.09
N MET A 32 -3.94 -20.89 -15.02
CA MET A 32 -3.47 -19.50 -15.01
C MET A 32 -4.61 -18.51 -15.21
N ASP A 33 -5.51 -18.75 -16.15
CA ASP A 33 -6.68 -17.90 -16.40
C ASP A 33 -7.57 -17.78 -15.16
N ARG A 34 -7.84 -18.91 -14.47
CA ARG A 34 -8.60 -18.89 -13.21
C ARG A 34 -7.91 -18.08 -12.12
N ARG A 35 -6.60 -18.23 -11.98
CA ARG A 35 -5.83 -17.44 -11.01
C ARG A 35 -5.89 -15.94 -11.31
N THR A 36 -5.78 -15.57 -12.58
CA THR A 36 -5.86 -14.17 -13.01
C THR A 36 -7.23 -13.57 -12.74
N LEU A 37 -8.30 -14.32 -13.03
CA LEU A 37 -9.67 -13.88 -12.75
C LEU A 37 -9.93 -13.70 -11.25
N LEU A 38 -9.50 -14.64 -10.42
CA LEU A 38 -9.61 -14.53 -8.95
C LEU A 38 -8.84 -13.32 -8.42
N TYR A 39 -7.63 -13.09 -8.95
CA TYR A 39 -6.82 -11.94 -8.58
C TYR A 39 -7.49 -10.61 -8.97
N GLN A 40 -8.07 -10.53 -10.18
CA GLN A 40 -8.80 -9.34 -10.63
C GLN A 40 -10.04 -9.09 -9.78
N SER A 41 -10.79 -10.15 -9.42
CA SER A 41 -11.97 -10.04 -8.56
C SER A 41 -11.59 -9.54 -7.16
N ASP A 42 -10.56 -10.09 -6.52
CA ASP A 42 -10.07 -9.63 -5.21
C ASP A 42 -9.57 -8.17 -5.25
N LEU A 43 -8.89 -7.80 -6.34
CA LEU A 43 -8.45 -6.43 -6.55
C LEU A 43 -9.63 -5.46 -6.66
N LEU A 44 -10.65 -5.84 -7.44
CA LEU A 44 -11.86 -5.02 -7.61
C LEU A 44 -12.63 -4.88 -6.29
N GLU A 45 -12.76 -5.97 -5.54
CA GLU A 45 -13.43 -5.96 -4.24
C GLU A 45 -12.71 -5.04 -3.23
N LYS A 46 -11.38 -5.10 -3.16
CA LYS A 46 -10.58 -4.19 -2.32
C LYS A 46 -10.71 -2.74 -2.74
N HIS A 47 -10.67 -2.45 -4.04
CA HIS A 47 -10.90 -1.09 -4.54
C HIS A 47 -12.30 -0.60 -4.21
N CYS A 48 -13.33 -1.43 -4.37
CA CYS A 48 -14.69 -1.08 -4.00
C CYS A 48 -14.80 -0.80 -2.49
N ALA A 49 -14.16 -1.60 -1.66
CA ALA A 49 -14.14 -1.39 -0.20
C ALA A 49 -13.41 -0.10 0.18
N GLU A 50 -12.27 0.21 -0.45
CA GLU A 50 -11.54 1.47 -0.25
C GLU A 50 -12.38 2.69 -0.66
N VAL A 51 -12.99 2.65 -1.83
CA VAL A 51 -13.89 3.72 -2.31
C VAL A 51 -15.09 3.89 -1.38
N GLN A 52 -15.71 2.80 -0.94
CA GLN A 52 -16.82 2.86 0.02
C GLN A 52 -16.38 3.42 1.36
N ASN A 53 -15.19 3.10 1.83
CA ASN A 53 -14.66 3.60 3.09
C ASN A 53 -14.37 5.11 2.99
N MET A 54 -13.75 5.53 1.89
CA MET A 54 -13.51 6.95 1.58
C MET A 54 -14.83 7.73 1.47
N TYR A 55 -15.86 7.15 0.83
CA TYR A 55 -17.19 7.76 0.74
C TYR A 55 -17.87 7.90 2.11
N ARG A 56 -17.75 6.87 2.99
CA ARG A 56 -18.28 6.94 4.37
C ARG A 56 -17.56 8.02 5.19
N GLN A 57 -16.24 8.09 5.10
CA GLN A 57 -15.46 9.13 5.79
C GLN A 57 -15.85 10.54 5.31
N THR A 58 -15.94 10.74 3.99
CA THR A 58 -16.36 12.03 3.41
C THR A 58 -17.78 12.41 3.84
N ARG A 59 -18.68 11.42 3.94
CA ARG A 59 -20.04 11.66 4.41
C ARG A 59 -20.08 12.01 5.90
N GLY A 60 -19.26 11.35 6.74
CA GLY A 60 -19.09 11.69 8.14
C GLY A 60 -18.58 13.12 8.30
N TRP A 61 -17.49 13.47 7.65
CA TRP A 61 -16.96 14.83 7.65
C TRP A 61 -17.98 15.89 7.24
N ARG A 62 -18.73 15.65 6.17
CA ARG A 62 -19.76 16.59 5.72
C ARG A 62 -20.87 16.79 6.76
N HIS A 63 -21.25 15.73 7.49
CA HIS A 63 -22.21 15.82 8.59
C HIS A 63 -21.62 16.64 9.73
N ASP A 64 -20.43 16.34 10.18
CA ASP A 64 -19.76 17.03 11.29
C ASP A 64 -19.52 18.51 10.97
N TYR A 65 -19.08 18.83 9.74
CA TYR A 65 -18.97 20.23 9.29
C TYR A 65 -20.33 20.94 9.28
N HIS A 66 -21.38 20.25 8.87
CA HIS A 66 -22.72 20.84 8.89
C HIS A 66 -23.15 21.17 10.31
N ASP A 67 -22.93 20.27 11.24
CA ASP A 67 -23.29 20.46 12.66
C ASP A 67 -22.45 21.58 13.30
N HIS A 68 -21.15 21.66 13.00
CA HIS A 68 -20.31 22.78 13.44
C HIS A 68 -20.83 24.12 12.90
N ILE A 69 -21.17 24.18 11.61
CA ILE A 69 -21.74 25.40 11.02
C ILE A 69 -23.08 25.78 11.64
N GLN A 70 -23.95 24.80 11.95
CA GLN A 70 -25.22 25.07 12.62
C GLN A 70 -25.00 25.60 14.05
N THR A 71 -24.07 25.05 14.79
CA THR A 71 -23.68 25.50 16.13
C THR A 71 -23.15 26.93 16.09
N MET A 72 -22.25 27.25 15.15
CA MET A 72 -21.75 28.63 14.97
C MET A 72 -22.88 29.63 14.65
N LYS A 73 -23.81 29.23 13.76
CA LYS A 73 -24.98 30.06 13.43
C LYS A 73 -25.90 30.29 14.64
N ALA A 74 -26.08 29.26 15.46
CA ALA A 74 -26.90 29.39 16.67
C ALA A 74 -26.26 30.34 17.68
N TYR A 75 -24.96 30.25 17.97
CA TYR A 75 -24.26 31.17 18.84
C TYR A 75 -24.34 32.61 18.31
N LEU A 76 -24.14 32.81 17.00
CA LEU A 76 -24.23 34.12 16.35
C LEU A 76 -25.65 34.74 16.46
N ALA A 77 -26.70 33.91 16.21
CA ALA A 77 -28.09 34.34 16.29
C ALA A 77 -28.53 34.72 17.70
N MET A 78 -27.91 34.09 18.73
CA MET A 78 -28.15 34.38 20.13
C MET A 78 -27.30 35.55 20.67
N GLY A 79 -26.40 36.10 19.85
CA GLY A 79 -25.47 37.16 20.28
C GLY A 79 -24.38 36.68 21.25
N ARG A 80 -24.15 35.35 21.35
CA ARG A 80 -23.20 34.72 22.28
C ARG A 80 -21.82 34.64 21.64
N LEU A 81 -21.13 35.79 21.54
CA LEU A 81 -19.86 35.93 20.84
C LEU A 81 -18.68 35.29 21.58
N GLU A 82 -18.72 35.29 22.93
CA GLU A 82 -17.68 34.65 23.73
C GLU A 82 -17.71 33.12 23.54
N GLU A 83 -18.87 32.51 23.61
CA GLU A 83 -19.02 31.05 23.42
C GLU A 83 -18.75 30.63 21.96
N LEU A 84 -19.03 31.51 20.98
CA LEU A 84 -18.61 31.28 19.61
C LEU A 84 -17.09 31.30 19.46
N SER A 85 -16.42 32.23 20.16
CA SER A 85 -14.95 32.32 20.15
C SER A 85 -14.31 31.07 20.80
N ASP A 86 -14.88 30.64 21.93
CA ASP A 86 -14.41 29.44 22.63
C ASP A 86 -14.61 28.18 21.77
N PHE A 87 -15.78 28.04 21.13
CA PHE A 87 -16.06 26.92 20.23
C PHE A 87 -15.13 26.90 19.00
N LEU A 88 -14.84 28.08 18.41
CA LEU A 88 -13.85 28.17 17.33
C LEU A 88 -12.44 27.79 17.82
N GLY A 89 -12.09 28.16 19.05
CA GLY A 89 -10.82 27.78 19.67
C GLY A 89 -10.71 26.29 19.95
N GLU A 90 -11.81 25.61 20.29
CA GLU A 90 -11.86 24.16 20.43
C GLU A 90 -11.69 23.47 19.07
N LEU A 91 -12.42 23.93 18.05
CA LEU A 91 -12.26 23.43 16.68
C LEU A 91 -10.84 23.60 16.13
N ASP A 92 -10.20 24.72 16.43
CA ASP A 92 -8.81 24.97 16.03
C ASP A 92 -7.85 24.05 16.77
N LYS A 93 -8.08 23.77 18.06
CA LYS A 93 -7.32 22.77 18.82
C LYS A 93 -7.53 21.35 18.26
N ASP A 94 -8.75 20.96 17.94
CA ASP A 94 -9.04 19.65 17.33
C ASP A 94 -8.37 19.51 15.96
N LEU A 95 -8.31 20.57 15.16
CA LEU A 95 -7.54 20.62 13.93
C LEU A 95 -6.03 20.57 14.17
N LEU A 96 -5.55 21.14 15.29
CA LEU A 96 -4.13 21.15 15.68
C LEU A 96 -3.70 19.86 16.38
N THR A 97 -4.60 19.10 17.03
CA THR A 97 -4.31 17.79 17.63
C THR A 97 -4.15 16.69 16.59
N VAL A 98 -4.43 16.95 15.32
CA VAL A 98 -3.88 16.16 14.20
C VAL A 98 -2.39 16.54 14.06
N ASP A 99 -1.63 16.26 15.13
CA ASP A 99 -0.20 16.47 15.22
C ASP A 99 0.51 15.75 14.05
N THR A 100 1.30 16.56 13.36
CA THR A 100 2.08 16.21 12.17
C THR A 100 1.26 15.97 10.90
N VAL A 101 0.55 17.00 10.45
CA VAL A 101 0.13 17.05 9.04
C VAL A 101 1.40 17.15 8.20
N ILE A 102 1.78 16.06 7.58
CA ILE A 102 2.83 16.06 6.57
C ILE A 102 2.35 16.96 5.43
N LYS A 103 3.13 17.98 5.12
CA LYS A 103 2.90 18.93 4.02
C LYS A 103 4.11 18.89 3.09
N THR A 104 4.13 17.91 2.20
CA THR A 104 5.18 17.81 1.17
C THR A 104 4.98 18.82 0.07
N GLY A 105 3.73 19.22 -0.17
CA GLY A 105 3.30 20.01 -1.31
C GLY A 105 2.70 19.18 -2.44
N ASN A 106 2.81 17.86 -2.42
CA ASN A 106 2.08 16.95 -3.28
C ASN A 106 0.82 16.46 -2.56
N VAL A 107 -0.35 16.86 -3.06
CA VAL A 107 -1.66 16.62 -2.42
C VAL A 107 -1.94 15.13 -2.21
N MET A 108 -1.54 14.27 -3.15
CA MET A 108 -1.77 12.83 -3.06
C MET A 108 -0.89 12.19 -1.98
N ILE A 109 0.40 12.51 -1.95
CA ILE A 109 1.33 12.02 -0.92
C ILE A 109 0.85 12.48 0.46
N ASP A 110 0.48 13.74 0.59
CA ASP A 110 -0.01 14.33 1.85
C ASP A 110 -1.27 13.60 2.34
N ALA A 111 -2.24 13.39 1.46
CA ALA A 111 -3.49 12.71 1.81
C ALA A 111 -3.25 11.26 2.28
N ILE A 112 -2.44 10.50 1.55
CA ILE A 112 -2.16 9.09 1.86
C ILE A 112 -1.36 8.98 3.15
N LEU A 113 -0.26 9.74 3.28
CA LEU A 113 0.59 9.69 4.48
C LEU A 113 -0.18 10.08 5.73
N ASN A 114 -0.92 11.21 5.70
CA ASN A 114 -1.68 11.66 6.85
C ASN A 114 -2.76 10.66 7.26
N SER A 115 -3.47 10.07 6.30
CA SER A 115 -4.46 9.02 6.55
C SER A 115 -3.83 7.78 7.19
N LYS A 116 -2.70 7.28 6.64
CA LYS A 116 -2.03 6.09 7.15
C LYS A 116 -1.33 6.34 8.49
N ILE A 117 -0.78 7.53 8.71
CA ILE A 117 -0.19 7.93 10.01
C ILE A 117 -1.26 7.97 11.09
N SER A 118 -2.43 8.58 10.82
CA SER A 118 -3.56 8.59 11.75
C SER A 118 -4.00 7.19 12.11
N LEU A 119 -4.12 6.29 11.11
CA LEU A 119 -4.50 4.90 11.34
C LEU A 119 -3.46 4.14 12.17
N ALA A 120 -2.17 4.36 11.92
CA ALA A 120 -1.08 3.76 12.69
C ALA A 120 -1.10 4.22 14.15
N LYS A 121 -1.26 5.52 14.38
CA LYS A 121 -1.37 6.11 15.74
C LYS A 121 -2.59 5.53 16.49
N ALA A 122 -3.74 5.39 15.83
CA ALA A 122 -4.94 4.77 16.41
C ALA A 122 -4.74 3.29 16.80
N LYS A 123 -3.73 2.61 16.23
CA LYS A 123 -3.32 1.24 16.58
C LYS A 123 -2.19 1.18 17.62
N GLY A 124 -1.88 2.28 18.30
CA GLY A 124 -0.80 2.35 19.30
C GLY A 124 0.61 2.26 18.67
N ILE A 125 0.77 2.61 17.39
CA ILE A 125 2.07 2.57 16.72
C ILE A 125 2.68 3.97 16.71
N ARG A 126 3.88 4.11 17.24
CA ARG A 126 4.63 5.37 17.18
C ARG A 126 5.11 5.61 15.74
N VAL A 127 4.77 6.76 15.17
CA VAL A 127 5.18 7.12 13.81
C VAL A 127 6.09 8.35 13.84
N ASP A 128 7.27 8.19 13.24
CA ASP A 128 8.20 9.28 12.96
C ASP A 128 8.30 9.44 11.44
N ALA A 129 7.79 10.55 10.91
CA ALA A 129 7.67 10.74 9.48
C ALA A 129 8.25 12.10 9.05
N LYS A 130 9.12 12.05 8.06
CA LYS A 130 9.67 13.22 7.37
C LYS A 130 9.49 13.03 5.87
N ALA A 131 8.78 13.95 5.23
CA ALA A 131 8.57 13.93 3.79
C ALA A 131 8.76 15.34 3.22
N ILE A 132 9.62 15.45 2.22
CA ILE A 132 9.94 16.70 1.53
C ILE A 132 9.86 16.42 0.02
N VAL A 133 8.81 16.94 -0.61
CA VAL A 133 8.61 16.82 -2.06
C VAL A 133 8.25 18.21 -2.60
N PRO A 134 9.05 18.80 -3.48
CA PRO A 134 8.75 20.10 -4.05
C PRO A 134 7.42 20.12 -4.80
N LYS A 135 6.67 21.23 -4.70
CA LYS A 135 5.34 21.39 -5.35
C LYS A 135 5.39 21.28 -6.86
N ASP A 136 6.46 21.78 -7.46
CA ASP A 136 6.62 21.89 -8.91
C ASP A 136 7.36 20.70 -9.52
N LEU A 137 7.50 19.62 -8.77
CA LEU A 137 8.20 18.44 -9.24
C LEU A 137 7.35 17.71 -10.27
N ASN A 138 7.83 17.65 -11.50
CA ASN A 138 7.22 16.86 -12.54
C ASN A 138 7.54 15.37 -12.29
N ILE A 139 6.67 14.73 -11.51
CA ILE A 139 6.79 13.30 -11.23
C ILE A 139 6.15 12.56 -12.40
N SER A 140 6.94 11.83 -13.20
CA SER A 140 6.43 11.01 -14.31
C SER A 140 5.61 9.80 -13.85
N ILE A 141 5.58 9.55 -12.54
CA ILE A 141 4.83 8.46 -11.93
C ILE A 141 3.37 8.91 -11.76
N SER A 142 2.41 8.06 -12.15
CA SER A 142 1.01 8.37 -11.92
C SER A 142 0.71 8.48 -10.43
N GLU A 143 -0.18 9.41 -10.06
CA GLU A 143 -0.62 9.58 -8.66
C GLU A 143 -1.20 8.28 -8.08
N ILE A 144 -1.88 7.50 -8.90
CA ILE A 144 -2.44 6.19 -8.52
C ILE A 144 -1.33 5.21 -8.15
N ASP A 145 -0.29 5.10 -8.99
CA ASP A 145 0.83 4.19 -8.74
C ASP A 145 1.65 4.63 -7.53
N LEU A 146 1.85 5.93 -7.35
CA LEU A 146 2.53 6.48 -6.19
C LEU A 146 1.74 6.21 -4.90
N GLY A 147 0.43 6.43 -4.94
CA GLY A 147 -0.47 6.10 -3.85
C GLY A 147 -0.47 4.62 -3.50
N LEU A 148 -0.43 3.76 -4.54
CA LEU A 148 -0.33 2.32 -4.35
C LEU A 148 0.97 1.93 -3.65
N VAL A 149 2.11 2.49 -4.05
CA VAL A 149 3.41 2.18 -3.42
C VAL A 149 3.41 2.61 -1.96
N ILE A 150 3.13 3.88 -1.67
CA ILE A 150 3.15 4.42 -0.30
C ILE A 150 2.12 3.72 0.58
N GLY A 151 0.89 3.54 0.07
CA GLY A 151 -0.18 2.88 0.80
C GLY A 151 0.16 1.45 1.19
N ASN A 152 0.64 0.61 0.23
CA ASN A 152 1.02 -0.77 0.53
C ASN A 152 2.24 -0.86 1.46
N LEU A 153 3.22 0.04 1.33
CA LEU A 153 4.37 0.06 2.25
C LEU A 153 3.92 0.36 3.68
N MET A 154 3.04 1.34 3.87
CA MET A 154 2.50 1.69 5.18
C MET A 154 1.61 0.57 5.76
N ASP A 155 0.78 -0.06 4.92
CA ASP A 155 -0.06 -1.18 5.37
C ASP A 155 0.79 -2.38 5.81
N ASN A 156 1.84 -2.72 5.06
CA ASN A 156 2.78 -3.77 5.43
C ASN A 156 3.51 -3.45 6.74
N ALA A 157 3.90 -2.19 6.95
CA ALA A 157 4.53 -1.74 8.18
C ALA A 157 3.59 -1.86 9.39
N MET A 158 2.34 -1.42 9.26
CA MET A 158 1.33 -1.54 10.31
C MET A 158 1.00 -3.00 10.63
N GLU A 159 0.91 -3.86 9.61
CA GLU A 159 0.69 -5.30 9.79
C GLU A 159 1.85 -5.96 10.54
N ALA A 160 3.09 -5.61 10.22
CA ALA A 160 4.26 -6.14 10.91
C ALA A 160 4.28 -5.72 12.39
N CYS A 161 3.98 -4.45 12.69
CA CYS A 161 3.88 -3.94 14.05
C CYS A 161 2.78 -4.62 14.86
N ALA A 162 1.67 -5.02 14.22
CA ALA A 162 0.56 -5.69 14.91
C ALA A 162 0.93 -7.05 15.53
N GLY A 163 2.02 -7.67 15.08
CA GLY A 163 2.56 -8.90 15.65
C GLY A 163 3.40 -8.70 16.91
N ILE A 164 3.66 -7.46 17.34
CA ILE A 164 4.47 -7.13 18.50
C ILE A 164 3.54 -6.91 19.70
N ASP A 165 3.76 -7.64 20.79
CA ASP A 165 2.88 -7.61 21.96
C ASP A 165 2.98 -6.27 22.72
N ALA A 166 4.18 -5.76 22.95
CA ALA A 166 4.41 -4.50 23.64
C ALA A 166 4.18 -3.29 22.73
N GLU A 167 3.20 -2.44 23.05
CA GLU A 167 2.87 -1.26 22.23
C GLU A 167 4.01 -0.24 22.16
N GLU A 168 4.81 -0.09 23.23
CA GLU A 168 5.97 0.79 23.28
C GLU A 168 7.05 0.44 22.26
N ASP A 169 7.11 -0.83 21.83
CA ASP A 169 8.09 -1.32 20.86
C ASP A 169 7.61 -1.17 19.40
N ARG A 170 6.33 -0.81 19.20
CA ARG A 170 5.75 -0.62 17.87
C ARG A 170 6.16 0.73 17.30
N PHE A 171 6.90 0.72 16.21
CA PHE A 171 7.25 1.97 15.53
C PHE A 171 7.26 1.82 14.00
N ILE A 172 7.01 2.94 13.35
CA ILE A 172 7.18 3.12 11.89
C ILE A 172 7.95 4.41 11.68
N ARG A 173 9.02 4.36 10.87
CA ARG A 173 9.75 5.54 10.39
C ARG A 173 9.54 5.68 8.89
N VAL A 174 9.19 6.89 8.47
CA VAL A 174 8.95 7.22 7.06
C VAL A 174 9.89 8.35 6.67
N TYR A 175 10.63 8.15 5.60
CA TYR A 175 11.45 9.20 5.00
C TYR A 175 11.18 9.25 3.49
N ILE A 176 10.74 10.41 3.02
CA ILE A 176 10.50 10.66 1.59
C ILE A 176 11.23 11.94 1.22
N ASP A 177 12.06 11.90 0.19
CA ASP A 177 12.83 13.03 -0.30
C ASP A 177 13.19 12.87 -1.77
N ILE A 178 13.77 13.88 -2.36
CA ILE A 178 14.35 13.82 -3.69
C ILE A 178 15.86 13.65 -3.57
N LEU A 179 16.35 12.49 -3.96
CA LEU A 179 17.78 12.18 -3.95
C LEU A 179 18.29 11.94 -5.36
N LYS A 180 19.27 12.71 -5.79
CA LYS A 180 19.93 12.57 -7.11
C LYS A 180 18.94 12.51 -8.29
N GLY A 181 17.88 13.32 -8.25
CA GLY A 181 16.86 13.37 -9.30
C GLY A 181 15.91 12.17 -9.31
N GLN A 182 15.80 11.46 -8.19
CA GLN A 182 14.87 10.35 -7.99
C GLN A 182 14.02 10.61 -6.76
N LEU A 183 12.78 10.17 -6.80
CA LEU A 183 11.93 10.12 -5.60
C LEU A 183 12.39 8.94 -4.74
N TYR A 184 12.91 9.25 -3.57
CA TYR A 184 13.37 8.31 -2.58
C TYR A 184 12.30 8.10 -1.52
N ILE A 185 11.88 6.87 -1.30
CA ILE A 185 10.91 6.47 -0.28
C ILE A 185 11.56 5.41 0.57
N TYR A 186 11.68 5.68 1.86
CA TYR A 186 12.18 4.73 2.85
C TYR A 186 11.18 4.56 3.97
N ILE A 187 10.76 3.32 4.21
CA ILE A 187 9.87 2.97 5.32
C ILE A 187 10.52 1.84 6.11
N MET A 188 10.70 2.08 7.41
CA MET A 188 11.22 1.13 8.36
C MET A 188 10.23 0.93 9.49
N ASN A 189 10.05 -0.29 9.91
CA ASN A 189 9.14 -0.65 10.99
C ASN A 189 9.70 -1.73 11.91
N SER A 190 9.22 -1.78 13.13
CA SER A 190 9.44 -2.91 14.01
C SER A 190 8.74 -4.17 13.46
N ALA A 191 9.39 -5.33 13.62
CA ALA A 191 8.90 -6.61 13.13
C ALA A 191 9.24 -7.75 14.09
N VAL A 192 8.49 -8.83 14.09
CA VAL A 192 8.78 -10.03 14.90
C VAL A 192 9.70 -10.96 14.11
N GLY A 193 10.92 -11.20 14.65
CA GLY A 193 11.88 -12.15 14.11
C GLY A 193 12.35 -11.85 12.69
N LYS A 194 13.10 -12.77 12.09
CA LYS A 194 13.49 -12.71 10.67
C LYS A 194 12.48 -13.44 9.81
N ARG A 195 12.07 -12.82 8.71
CA ARG A 195 11.20 -13.46 7.70
C ARG A 195 12.02 -14.40 6.82
N LYS A 196 11.47 -15.59 6.52
CA LYS A 196 12.11 -16.48 5.55
C LYS A 196 12.05 -15.87 4.16
N ARG A 197 13.19 -15.75 3.50
CA ARG A 197 13.31 -15.26 2.13
C ARG A 197 13.53 -16.44 1.19
N ILE A 198 12.69 -16.56 0.16
CA ILE A 198 12.87 -17.50 -0.94
C ILE A 198 13.11 -16.70 -2.22
N GLY A 199 14.38 -16.57 -2.62
CA GLY A 199 14.78 -15.72 -3.74
C GLY A 199 14.53 -14.25 -3.48
N ARG A 200 13.70 -13.58 -4.30
CA ARG A 200 13.26 -12.19 -4.13
C ARG A 200 11.95 -12.06 -3.36
N VAL A 201 11.31 -13.17 -3.00
CA VAL A 201 9.99 -13.19 -2.36
C VAL A 201 10.15 -13.48 -0.87
N TYR A 202 9.52 -12.65 -0.04
CA TYR A 202 9.39 -12.90 1.40
C TYR A 202 8.14 -13.74 1.64
N GLU A 203 8.26 -14.81 2.45
CA GLU A 203 7.10 -15.59 2.88
C GLU A 203 6.17 -14.71 3.72
N SER A 204 4.88 -14.78 3.41
CA SER A 204 3.86 -14.16 4.25
C SER A 204 3.73 -14.94 5.55
N THR A 205 3.66 -14.26 6.68
CA THR A 205 3.44 -14.86 7.99
C THR A 205 1.99 -15.30 8.23
N LYS A 206 1.10 -15.13 7.25
CA LYS A 206 -0.32 -15.49 7.36
C LYS A 206 -0.64 -16.76 6.57
N ASP A 207 -1.26 -17.73 7.25
CA ASP A 207 -1.89 -18.89 6.63
C ASP A 207 -3.09 -18.46 5.78
N GLY A 208 -2.92 -18.51 4.46
CA GLY A 208 -4.02 -18.24 3.52
C GLY A 208 -3.51 -17.92 2.11
N ALA A 209 -4.17 -18.49 1.10
CA ALA A 209 -3.82 -18.41 -0.33
C ALA A 209 -3.87 -16.99 -0.94
N TYR A 210 -4.16 -15.96 -0.17
CA TYR A 210 -4.46 -14.60 -0.63
C TYR A 210 -3.47 -13.50 -0.18
N HIS A 211 -2.37 -13.84 0.52
CA HIS A 211 -1.47 -12.85 1.11
C HIS A 211 -0.09 -12.87 0.42
N GLY A 212 0.49 -11.71 0.25
CA GLY A 212 1.74 -11.47 -0.51
C GLY A 212 1.57 -10.54 -1.71
N PHE A 213 0.34 -10.18 -2.05
CA PHE A 213 0.05 -9.34 -3.21
C PHE A 213 0.51 -7.88 -3.04
N GLY A 214 0.57 -7.36 -1.80
CA GLY A 214 1.00 -5.99 -1.53
C GLY A 214 2.45 -5.74 -1.97
N LEU A 215 3.36 -6.63 -1.58
CA LEU A 215 4.77 -6.55 -1.97
C LEU A 215 4.95 -6.72 -3.49
N MET A 216 4.24 -7.69 -4.09
CA MET A 216 4.28 -7.92 -5.53
C MET A 216 3.72 -6.72 -6.34
N ARG A 217 2.74 -5.99 -5.80
CA ARG A 217 2.23 -4.77 -6.43
C ARG A 217 3.28 -3.66 -6.44
N ILE A 218 3.99 -3.49 -5.32
CA ILE A 218 5.09 -2.54 -5.23
C ILE A 218 6.16 -2.90 -6.27
N ASP A 219 6.57 -4.17 -6.33
CA ASP A 219 7.58 -4.67 -7.28
C ASP A 219 7.17 -4.33 -8.73
N LYS A 220 5.91 -4.61 -9.11
CA LYS A 220 5.41 -4.31 -10.47
C LYS A 220 5.41 -2.82 -10.80
N VAL A 221 5.09 -1.95 -9.84
CA VAL A 221 5.12 -0.51 -10.06
C VAL A 221 6.56 -0.04 -10.21
N VAL A 222 7.44 -0.45 -9.30
CA VAL A 222 8.87 -0.08 -9.36
C VAL A 222 9.50 -0.54 -10.68
N ASP A 223 9.24 -1.78 -11.11
CA ASP A 223 9.73 -2.30 -12.40
C ASP A 223 9.18 -1.50 -13.59
N ARG A 224 7.89 -1.13 -13.57
CA ARG A 224 7.25 -0.32 -14.63
C ARG A 224 7.94 1.03 -14.85
N TYR A 225 8.36 1.66 -13.78
CA TYR A 225 9.04 2.95 -13.81
C TYR A 225 10.57 2.83 -13.82
N HIS A 226 11.12 1.61 -14.04
CA HIS A 226 12.56 1.35 -14.03
C HIS A 226 13.24 1.85 -12.75
N GLY A 227 12.52 1.73 -11.62
CA GLY A 227 13.01 2.14 -10.32
C GLY A 227 13.88 1.07 -9.67
N TYR A 228 14.34 1.39 -8.48
CA TYR A 228 15.10 0.49 -7.62
C TYR A 228 14.28 0.16 -6.36
N LEU A 229 14.36 -1.09 -5.91
CA LEU A 229 13.72 -1.57 -4.70
C LEU A 229 14.67 -2.47 -3.94
N ASP A 230 14.89 -2.16 -2.66
CA ASP A 230 15.59 -3.03 -1.73
C ASP A 230 14.78 -3.24 -0.46
N ARG A 231 14.97 -4.41 0.15
CA ARG A 231 14.32 -4.79 1.40
C ARG A 231 15.35 -5.41 2.34
N GLN A 232 15.43 -4.85 3.51
CA GLN A 232 16.35 -5.28 4.57
C GLN A 232 15.55 -5.85 5.73
N ASP A 233 15.88 -7.07 6.10
CA ASP A 233 15.21 -7.82 7.15
C ASP A 233 16.27 -8.16 8.22
N GLU A 234 16.27 -7.39 9.28
CA GLU A 234 17.12 -7.56 10.45
C GLU A 234 16.29 -8.03 11.65
N GLU A 235 16.94 -8.51 12.69
CA GLU A 235 16.25 -8.96 13.89
C GLU A 235 15.48 -7.80 14.55
N GLY A 236 14.15 -7.91 14.59
CA GLY A 236 13.28 -6.89 15.17
C GLY A 236 12.92 -5.71 14.27
N VAL A 237 13.48 -5.62 13.05
CA VAL A 237 13.28 -4.48 12.15
C VAL A 237 13.18 -4.93 10.70
N PHE A 238 12.22 -4.36 9.99
CA PHE A 238 12.10 -4.51 8.55
C PHE A 238 12.12 -3.15 7.87
N ALA A 239 12.93 -3.00 6.83
CA ALA A 239 13.03 -1.77 6.07
C ALA A 239 12.80 -2.02 4.57
N THR A 240 12.14 -1.09 3.91
CA THR A 240 11.98 -1.07 2.45
C THR A 240 12.42 0.28 1.91
N GLU A 241 13.29 0.23 0.92
CA GLU A 241 13.81 1.36 0.17
C GLU A 241 13.31 1.28 -1.27
N VAL A 242 12.76 2.38 -1.76
CA VAL A 242 12.27 2.52 -3.13
C VAL A 242 12.84 3.79 -3.73
N MET A 243 13.41 3.69 -4.92
CA MET A 243 13.82 4.85 -5.73
C MET A 243 13.08 4.82 -7.06
N LEU A 244 12.40 5.92 -7.39
CA LEU A 244 11.63 6.06 -8.62
C LEU A 244 12.17 7.26 -9.40
N PRO A 245 12.55 7.09 -10.68
CA PRO A 245 13.08 8.18 -11.47
C PRO A 245 12.03 9.26 -11.67
N LEU A 246 12.44 10.50 -11.49
CA LEU A 246 11.65 11.66 -11.91
C LEU A 246 11.78 11.77 -13.42
N GLY A 247 10.68 12.06 -14.12
CA GLY A 247 10.71 12.25 -15.56
C GLY A 247 11.79 13.25 -15.93
N GLY A 248 12.63 12.88 -16.87
CA GLY A 248 13.64 13.79 -17.39
C GLY A 248 13.00 15.02 -18.02
N SER A 249 13.59 16.15 -17.73
CA SER A 249 13.38 17.40 -18.47
C SER A 249 13.76 17.26 -19.93
#